data_6495a00106d1d51da745dbecb8687c93
#
_entry.id   6495a00106d1d51da745dbecb8687c93
#
_cell.length_a   1.000
_cell.length_b   1.000
_cell.length_c   1.000
_cell.angle_alpha   90.00
_cell.angle_beta   90.00
_cell.angle_gamma   90.00
#
_symmetry.space_group_name_H-M   'P 1'
#
loop_
_entity.id
_entity.type
_entity.pdbx_description
1 polymer ?
#
loop_
_entity_poly.entity_id
_entity_poly.type
_entity_poly.pdbx_seq_one_letter_code
_entity_poly.pdbx_strand_id
1 'polypeptide(L)'
;MIEPARFCQQCGTALQLIELAEDGGPKQRLRCPACGWTHWNNPTPVLAAVVECTDRGGRILLARNAAWAGRMFALITGFMEAGVTAQQGITREVAEETNLQVHALSLIGVYDFQRMNQVIICFHAQATGDIKLSPELAEYKLFAPADVRCWPAGTGHAMADWLRSRGYEPKFLEPPAQP
;
A
#
# COMPACT_ATOMS: atom_id res chain seq x y z
N MET A 1 -2.63 -11.35 -12.50
CA MET A 1 -1.18 -11.38 -12.81
C MET A 1 -0.87 -10.08 -13.54
N ILE A 2 0.21 -9.39 -13.18
CA ILE A 2 0.65 -8.17 -13.88
C ILE A 2 1.30 -8.63 -15.20
N GLU A 3 0.87 -8.07 -16.32
CA GLU A 3 1.51 -8.37 -17.62
C GLU A 3 2.97 -7.88 -17.60
N PRO A 4 3.93 -8.69 -18.11
CA PRO A 4 5.31 -8.26 -18.20
C PRO A 4 5.46 -7.07 -19.16
N ALA A 5 6.44 -6.20 -18.89
CA ALA A 5 6.75 -5.09 -19.77
C ALA A 5 7.10 -5.61 -21.18
N ARG A 6 6.46 -5.03 -22.20
CA ARG A 6 6.68 -5.46 -23.61
C ARG A 6 7.68 -4.56 -24.34
N PHE A 7 7.77 -3.30 -23.96
CA PHE A 7 8.58 -2.29 -24.64
C PHE A 7 9.53 -1.59 -23.66
N CYS A 8 10.68 -1.17 -24.18
CA CYS A 8 11.66 -0.42 -23.46
C CYS A 8 11.13 0.99 -23.16
N GLN A 9 11.13 1.37 -21.88
CA GLN A 9 10.67 2.70 -21.46
C GLN A 9 11.60 3.85 -21.90
N GLN A 10 12.85 3.56 -22.33
CA GLN A 10 13.80 4.57 -22.79
C GLN A 10 13.71 4.84 -24.29
N CYS A 11 13.48 3.81 -25.13
CA CYS A 11 13.54 3.96 -26.59
C CYS A 11 12.37 3.32 -27.36
N GLY A 12 11.40 2.71 -26.68
CA GLY A 12 10.22 2.11 -27.29
C GLY A 12 10.46 0.78 -28.02
N THR A 13 11.71 0.30 -28.12
CA THR A 13 12.00 -0.99 -28.79
C THR A 13 11.44 -2.18 -27.95
N ALA A 14 10.94 -3.21 -28.64
CA ALA A 14 10.46 -4.42 -27.97
C ALA A 14 11.56 -5.06 -27.11
N LEU A 15 11.23 -5.42 -25.88
CA LEU A 15 12.13 -6.11 -24.96
C LEU A 15 12.28 -7.58 -25.35
N GLN A 16 13.46 -8.13 -25.10
CA GLN A 16 13.77 -9.54 -25.30
C GLN A 16 14.13 -10.20 -23.97
N LEU A 17 13.62 -11.41 -23.75
CA LEU A 17 14.01 -12.22 -22.61
C LEU A 17 15.38 -12.81 -22.89
N ILE A 18 16.36 -12.47 -22.05
CA ILE A 18 17.72 -13.01 -22.17
C ILE A 18 18.20 -13.51 -20.81
N GLU A 19 19.19 -14.37 -20.84
CA GLU A 19 19.91 -14.79 -19.64
C GLU A 19 21.06 -13.82 -19.37
N LEU A 20 21.07 -13.22 -18.17
CA LEU A 20 22.15 -12.35 -17.68
C LEU A 20 22.89 -13.05 -16.54
N ALA A 21 24.23 -13.04 -16.60
CA ALA A 21 25.06 -13.42 -15.49
C ALA A 21 24.99 -12.31 -14.41
N GLU A 22 24.51 -12.67 -13.22
CA GLU A 22 24.41 -11.78 -12.07
C GLU A 22 25.08 -12.43 -10.85
N ASP A 23 25.34 -11.62 -9.80
CA ASP A 23 25.76 -12.14 -8.51
C ASP A 23 24.71 -13.14 -8.00
N GLY A 24 25.14 -14.36 -7.69
CA GLY A 24 24.25 -15.47 -7.32
C GLY A 24 23.75 -16.32 -8.49
N GLY A 25 24.29 -16.13 -9.71
CA GLY A 25 24.05 -16.97 -10.87
C GLY A 25 23.21 -16.32 -11.97
N PRO A 26 23.02 -17.06 -13.10
CA PRO A 26 22.30 -16.54 -14.25
C PRO A 26 20.80 -16.32 -13.94
N LYS A 27 20.25 -15.19 -14.42
CA LYS A 27 18.84 -14.86 -14.29
C LYS A 27 18.23 -14.44 -15.61
N GLN A 28 16.97 -14.81 -15.81
CA GLN A 28 16.19 -14.36 -16.95
C GLN A 28 15.75 -12.91 -16.75
N ARG A 29 16.10 -12.02 -17.71
CA ARG A 29 15.76 -10.60 -17.67
C ARG A 29 15.20 -10.14 -19.01
N LEU A 30 14.24 -9.21 -18.95
CA LEU A 30 13.79 -8.48 -20.13
C LEU A 30 14.76 -7.34 -20.40
N ARG A 31 15.45 -7.39 -21.54
CA ARG A 31 16.45 -6.39 -21.92
C ARG A 31 16.17 -5.82 -23.31
N CYS A 32 16.46 -4.54 -23.48
CA CYS A 32 16.35 -3.86 -24.76
C CYS A 32 17.55 -4.19 -25.66
N PRO A 33 17.36 -4.77 -26.86
CA PRO A 33 18.45 -5.04 -27.79
C PRO A 33 19.05 -3.77 -28.44
N ALA A 34 18.31 -2.67 -28.45
CA ALA A 34 18.77 -1.42 -29.07
C ALA A 34 19.59 -0.54 -28.13
N CYS A 35 19.17 -0.34 -26.88
CA CYS A 35 19.85 0.58 -25.95
C CYS A 35 20.45 -0.11 -24.70
N GLY A 36 20.27 -1.40 -24.54
CA GLY A 36 20.82 -2.17 -23.43
C GLY A 36 20.08 -1.99 -22.10
N TRP A 37 18.98 -1.20 -22.04
CA TRP A 37 18.21 -1.04 -20.82
C TRP A 37 17.60 -2.35 -20.35
N THR A 38 17.67 -2.63 -19.05
CA THR A 38 17.15 -3.86 -18.43
C THR A 38 15.94 -3.55 -17.56
N HIS A 39 14.85 -4.27 -17.75
CA HIS A 39 13.68 -4.25 -16.89
C HIS A 39 13.92 -5.15 -15.68
N TRP A 40 14.20 -4.54 -14.54
CA TRP A 40 14.52 -5.27 -13.29
C TRP A 40 13.31 -5.90 -12.62
N ASN A 41 12.11 -5.46 -12.98
CA ASN A 41 10.85 -5.90 -12.36
C ASN A 41 10.84 -5.74 -10.83
N ASN A 42 11.42 -4.64 -10.34
CA ASN A 42 11.41 -4.33 -8.92
C ASN A 42 9.98 -4.08 -8.43
N PRO A 43 9.66 -4.48 -7.18
CA PRO A 43 8.35 -4.17 -6.61
C PRO A 43 8.12 -2.67 -6.52
N THR A 44 6.89 -2.24 -6.81
CA THR A 44 6.49 -0.85 -6.65
C THR A 44 6.29 -0.52 -5.18
N PRO A 45 6.93 0.52 -4.62
CA PRO A 45 6.69 0.94 -3.24
C PRO A 45 5.31 1.61 -3.10
N VAL A 46 4.54 1.13 -2.12
CA VAL A 46 3.23 1.64 -1.72
C VAL A 46 3.31 2.08 -0.27
N LEU A 47 2.82 3.26 0.02
CA LEU A 47 2.68 3.79 1.37
C LEU A 47 1.30 3.43 1.92
N ALA A 48 1.22 3.13 3.21
CA ALA A 48 -0.05 2.84 3.88
C ALA A 48 -0.09 3.46 5.27
N ALA A 49 -1.28 3.84 5.75
CA ALA A 49 -1.47 4.35 7.10
C ALA A 49 -2.63 3.70 7.83
N VAL A 50 -2.34 3.21 9.04
CA VAL A 50 -3.35 3.02 10.09
C VAL A 50 -3.62 4.41 10.67
N VAL A 51 -4.72 5.03 10.30
CA VAL A 51 -5.10 6.39 10.72
C VAL A 51 -5.92 6.31 12.01
N GLU A 52 -5.33 6.73 13.12
CA GLU A 52 -5.96 6.85 14.43
C GLU A 52 -6.49 8.29 14.60
N CYS A 53 -7.82 8.45 14.65
CA CYS A 53 -8.46 9.75 14.88
C CYS A 53 -8.48 10.06 16.38
N THR A 54 -7.49 10.83 16.88
CA THR A 54 -7.31 11.07 18.32
C THR A 54 -8.36 11.98 18.92
N ASP A 55 -8.96 12.87 18.13
CA ASP A 55 -10.11 13.71 18.49
C ASP A 55 -11.46 12.96 18.50
N ARG A 56 -11.46 11.68 18.11
CA ARG A 56 -12.62 10.78 18.07
C ARG A 56 -12.42 9.52 18.92
N GLY A 57 -11.70 9.69 20.04
CA GLY A 57 -11.46 8.61 21.01
C GLY A 57 -10.57 7.48 20.49
N GLY A 58 -9.61 7.81 19.59
CA GLY A 58 -8.65 6.83 19.06
C GLY A 58 -9.28 5.82 18.09
N ARG A 59 -10.38 6.17 17.45
CA ARG A 59 -11.00 5.32 16.43
C ARG A 59 -10.15 5.29 15.17
N ILE A 60 -10.15 4.13 14.53
CA ILE A 60 -9.40 3.87 13.30
C ILE A 60 -10.27 4.19 12.10
N LEU A 61 -9.78 5.04 11.22
CA LEU A 61 -10.41 5.35 9.95
C LEU A 61 -10.06 4.29 8.93
N LEU A 62 -11.08 3.65 8.38
CA LEU A 62 -10.98 2.82 7.17
C LEU A 62 -11.87 3.42 6.10
N ALA A 63 -11.40 3.41 4.87
CA ALA A 63 -12.11 3.99 3.74
C ALA A 63 -12.31 2.99 2.61
N ARG A 64 -13.33 3.22 1.78
CA ARG A 64 -13.63 2.44 0.58
C ARG A 64 -13.27 3.25 -0.64
N ASN A 65 -12.39 2.72 -1.46
CA ASN A 65 -12.04 3.34 -2.73
C ASN A 65 -13.26 3.35 -3.69
N ALA A 66 -13.49 4.47 -4.36
CA ALA A 66 -14.62 4.67 -5.26
C ALA A 66 -14.60 3.73 -6.49
N ALA A 67 -13.40 3.33 -6.93
CA ALA A 67 -13.23 2.41 -8.06
C ALA A 67 -13.48 0.93 -7.71
N TRP A 68 -13.61 0.58 -6.42
CA TRP A 68 -13.82 -0.81 -6.02
C TRP A 68 -15.29 -1.20 -6.10
N ALA A 69 -15.58 -2.29 -6.80
CA ALA A 69 -16.94 -2.83 -6.92
C ALA A 69 -17.54 -3.40 -5.62
N GLY A 70 -16.72 -3.63 -4.58
CA GLY A 70 -17.14 -4.25 -3.31
C GLY A 70 -17.41 -3.24 -2.20
N ARG A 71 -17.76 -3.78 -1.02
CA ARG A 71 -17.96 -3.00 0.22
C ARG A 71 -16.78 -3.11 1.18
N MET A 72 -15.58 -3.42 0.67
CA MET A 72 -14.39 -3.54 1.50
C MET A 72 -13.88 -2.17 1.92
N PHE A 73 -13.61 -2.02 3.22
CA PHE A 73 -12.91 -0.88 3.80
C PHE A 73 -11.46 -1.25 4.01
N ALA A 74 -10.54 -0.36 3.69
CA ALA A 74 -9.10 -0.56 3.77
C ALA A 74 -8.40 0.64 4.40
N LEU A 75 -7.09 0.51 4.62
CA LEU A 75 -6.23 1.61 5.03
C LEU A 75 -6.17 2.69 3.94
N ILE A 76 -5.79 3.90 4.33
CA ILE A 76 -5.36 4.94 3.39
C ILE A 76 -4.04 4.49 2.78
N THR A 77 -3.95 4.55 1.45
CA THR A 77 -2.77 4.08 0.71
C THR A 77 -2.50 4.94 -0.52
N GLY A 78 -1.23 5.15 -0.83
CA GLY A 78 -0.81 5.81 -2.07
C GLY A 78 0.50 5.25 -2.61
N PHE A 79 0.80 5.50 -3.86
CA PHE A 79 2.10 5.15 -4.42
C PHE A 79 3.17 6.13 -3.91
N MET A 80 4.33 5.58 -3.57
CA MET A 80 5.46 6.43 -3.21
C MET A 80 5.98 7.16 -4.45
N GLU A 81 5.96 8.49 -4.42
CA GLU A 81 6.44 9.32 -5.51
C GLU A 81 7.94 9.60 -5.42
N ALA A 82 8.55 9.90 -6.56
CA ALA A 82 9.94 10.30 -6.60
C ALA A 82 10.17 11.65 -5.91
N GLY A 83 11.31 11.79 -5.21
CA GLY A 83 11.72 13.05 -4.59
C GLY A 83 11.09 13.34 -3.21
N VAL A 84 10.26 12.43 -2.68
CA VAL A 84 9.69 12.56 -1.32
C VAL A 84 10.10 11.39 -0.43
N THR A 85 10.19 11.63 0.87
CA THR A 85 10.37 10.53 1.84
C THR A 85 9.06 9.78 2.04
N ALA A 86 9.14 8.52 2.49
CA ALA A 86 7.95 7.73 2.77
C ALA A 86 7.02 8.41 3.81
N GLN A 87 7.61 9.07 4.83
CA GLN A 87 6.87 9.80 5.84
C GLN A 87 6.12 11.01 5.25
N GLN A 88 6.79 11.79 4.40
CA GLN A 88 6.16 12.93 3.72
C GLN A 88 5.05 12.47 2.78
N GLY A 89 5.28 11.41 2.02
CA GLY A 89 4.29 10.84 1.11
C GLY A 89 3.03 10.41 1.84
N ILE A 90 3.15 9.57 2.88
CA ILE A 90 1.95 9.06 3.58
C ILE A 90 1.22 10.16 4.35
N THR A 91 1.93 11.14 4.90
CA THR A 91 1.30 12.30 5.55
C THR A 91 0.45 13.10 4.56
N ARG A 92 0.97 13.28 3.34
CA ARG A 92 0.26 13.95 2.26
C ARG A 92 -0.97 13.16 1.82
N GLU A 93 -0.84 11.84 1.59
CA GLU A 93 -1.97 10.97 1.21
C GLU A 93 -3.11 11.04 2.24
N VAL A 94 -2.79 10.96 3.55
CA VAL A 94 -3.81 11.10 4.60
C VAL A 94 -4.51 12.46 4.51
N ALA A 95 -3.78 13.54 4.30
CA ALA A 95 -4.34 14.88 4.20
C ALA A 95 -5.19 15.05 2.93
N GLU A 96 -4.70 14.60 1.77
CA GLU A 96 -5.38 14.72 0.48
C GLU A 96 -6.64 13.88 0.41
N GLU A 97 -6.58 12.62 0.89
CA GLU A 97 -7.72 11.70 0.80
C GLU A 97 -8.79 11.93 1.89
N THR A 98 -8.39 12.45 3.06
CA THR A 98 -9.29 12.54 4.23
C THR A 98 -9.45 13.93 4.83
N ASN A 99 -8.64 14.91 4.42
CA ASN A 99 -8.53 16.25 5.01
C ASN A 99 -8.06 16.25 6.48
N LEU A 100 -7.59 15.13 7.02
CA LEU A 100 -7.06 15.05 8.38
C LEU A 100 -5.63 15.56 8.46
N GLN A 101 -5.27 16.15 9.60
CA GLN A 101 -3.92 16.61 9.89
C GLN A 101 -3.19 15.57 10.74
N VAL A 102 -2.12 15.01 10.20
CA VAL A 102 -1.24 14.07 10.93
C VAL A 102 -0.31 14.87 11.84
N HIS A 103 -0.33 14.57 13.14
CA HIS A 103 0.53 15.22 14.13
C HIS A 103 1.57 14.27 14.76
N ALA A 104 1.40 12.96 14.60
CA ALA A 104 2.41 11.96 14.98
C ALA A 104 2.39 10.81 13.97
N LEU A 105 3.58 10.31 13.63
CA LEU A 105 3.77 9.24 12.66
C LEU A 105 4.85 8.28 13.14
N SER A 106 4.57 6.98 13.09
CA SER A 106 5.54 5.93 13.42
C SER A 106 5.46 4.78 12.44
N LEU A 107 6.59 4.19 12.08
CA LEU A 107 6.63 3.02 11.21
C LEU A 107 6.06 1.80 11.96
N ILE A 108 5.14 1.08 11.32
CA ILE A 108 4.66 -0.23 11.78
C ILE A 108 5.58 -1.31 11.22
N GLY A 109 5.78 -1.32 9.90
CA GLY A 109 6.62 -2.29 9.24
C GLY A 109 6.61 -2.18 7.72
N VAL A 110 7.32 -3.12 7.12
CA VAL A 110 7.41 -3.29 5.66
C VAL A 110 6.86 -4.68 5.32
N TYR A 111 5.94 -4.73 4.34
CA TYR A 111 5.19 -5.94 3.99
C TYR A 111 5.27 -6.18 2.49
N ASP A 112 5.38 -7.42 2.09
CA ASP A 112 5.30 -7.81 0.70
C ASP A 112 3.84 -7.97 0.24
N PHE A 113 3.59 -7.60 -1.01
CA PHE A 113 2.33 -7.86 -1.68
C PHE A 113 2.63 -8.42 -3.08
N GLN A 114 3.14 -9.64 -3.10
CA GLN A 114 3.70 -10.29 -4.29
C GLN A 114 2.71 -10.37 -5.45
N ARG A 115 1.42 -10.61 -5.16
CA ARG A 115 0.37 -10.67 -6.20
C ARG A 115 0.31 -9.41 -7.07
N MET A 116 0.64 -8.26 -6.48
CA MET A 116 0.64 -6.95 -7.15
C MET A 116 2.05 -6.45 -7.46
N ASN A 117 3.09 -7.26 -7.21
CA ASN A 117 4.50 -6.85 -7.30
C ASN A 117 4.73 -5.51 -6.56
N GLN A 118 4.32 -5.45 -5.30
CA GLN A 118 4.41 -4.26 -4.46
C GLN A 118 5.14 -4.57 -3.15
N VAL A 119 5.81 -3.57 -2.61
CA VAL A 119 6.28 -3.51 -1.23
C VAL A 119 5.52 -2.41 -0.52
N ILE A 120 4.90 -2.74 0.62
CA ILE A 120 4.08 -1.82 1.40
C ILE A 120 4.88 -1.33 2.59
N ILE A 121 5.04 -0.01 2.71
CA ILE A 121 5.65 0.64 3.88
C ILE A 121 4.50 1.23 4.68
N CYS A 122 4.16 0.60 5.81
CA CYS A 122 2.99 0.96 6.59
C CYS A 122 3.34 1.75 7.86
N PHE A 123 2.61 2.82 8.08
CA PHE A 123 2.75 3.71 9.23
C PHE A 123 1.50 3.70 10.10
N HIS A 124 1.68 3.98 11.38
CA HIS A 124 0.63 4.44 12.28
C HIS A 124 0.64 5.97 12.26
N ALA A 125 -0.46 6.56 11.87
CA ALA A 125 -0.65 8.01 11.79
C ALA A 125 -1.70 8.46 12.82
N GLN A 126 -1.31 9.28 13.79
CA GLN A 126 -2.26 9.96 14.67
C GLN A 126 -2.69 11.27 14.02
N ALA A 127 -3.99 11.43 13.84
CA ALA A 127 -4.53 12.55 13.09
C ALA A 127 -5.78 13.13 13.76
N THR A 128 -6.05 14.42 13.44
CA THR A 128 -7.21 15.17 13.91
C THR A 128 -7.78 16.01 12.77
N GLY A 129 -9.00 16.49 12.92
CA GLY A 129 -9.62 17.45 12.00
C GLY A 129 -10.93 16.93 11.41
N ASP A 130 -11.56 17.75 10.56
CA ASP A 130 -12.80 17.39 9.89
C ASP A 130 -12.55 16.45 8.73
N ILE A 131 -13.18 15.27 8.75
CA ILE A 131 -13.05 14.29 7.69
C ILE A 131 -13.83 14.75 6.45
N LYS A 132 -13.10 14.99 5.36
CA LYS A 132 -13.65 15.28 4.03
C LYS A 132 -12.94 14.40 3.04
N LEU A 133 -13.68 13.48 2.43
CA LEU A 133 -13.12 12.54 1.49
C LEU A 133 -12.81 13.20 0.15
N SER A 134 -11.68 12.82 -0.45
CA SER A 134 -11.39 13.11 -1.85
C SER A 134 -12.33 12.31 -2.77
N PRO A 135 -12.40 12.65 -4.07
CA PRO A 135 -13.17 11.88 -5.05
C PRO A 135 -12.75 10.41 -5.21
N GLU A 136 -11.55 10.06 -4.77
CA GLU A 136 -11.04 8.69 -4.81
C GLU A 136 -11.67 7.78 -3.77
N LEU A 137 -12.23 8.35 -2.70
CA LEU A 137 -12.88 7.63 -1.62
C LEU A 137 -14.40 7.85 -1.64
N ALA A 138 -15.16 6.77 -1.65
CA ALA A 138 -16.61 6.83 -1.69
C ALA A 138 -17.27 6.88 -0.30
N GLU A 139 -16.62 6.32 0.71
CA GLU A 139 -17.18 6.16 2.06
C GLU A 139 -16.05 5.90 3.06
N TYR A 140 -16.21 6.37 4.29
CA TYR A 140 -15.35 5.99 5.40
C TYR A 140 -16.16 5.44 6.58
N LYS A 141 -15.50 4.70 7.45
CA LYS A 141 -16.03 4.26 8.76
C LYS A 141 -14.96 4.41 9.82
N LEU A 142 -15.43 4.69 11.03
CA LEU A 142 -14.60 4.79 12.24
C LEU A 142 -14.88 3.58 13.13
N PHE A 143 -13.84 2.76 13.33
CA PHE A 143 -13.91 1.56 14.13
C PHE A 143 -13.19 1.76 15.46
N ALA A 144 -13.74 1.23 16.55
CA ALA A 144 -12.90 0.99 17.72
C ALA A 144 -11.81 -0.05 17.37
N PRO A 145 -10.57 0.06 17.90
CA PRO A 145 -9.52 -0.91 17.58
C PRO A 145 -9.94 -2.38 17.77
N ALA A 146 -10.71 -2.68 18.82
CA ALA A 146 -11.22 -4.03 19.11
C ALA A 146 -12.21 -4.57 18.06
N ASP A 147 -12.82 -3.69 17.27
CA ASP A 147 -13.84 -4.03 16.27
C ASP A 147 -13.27 -4.15 14.86
N VAL A 148 -12.00 -3.75 14.67
CA VAL A 148 -11.34 -3.85 13.36
C VAL A 148 -11.17 -5.31 12.97
N ARG A 149 -11.52 -5.61 11.71
CA ARG A 149 -11.27 -6.91 11.08
C ARG A 149 -10.13 -6.76 10.08
N CYS A 150 -9.09 -7.57 10.23
CA CYS A 150 -7.96 -7.61 9.31
C CYS A 150 -8.30 -8.49 8.10
N TRP A 151 -7.70 -8.21 6.97
CA TRP A 151 -7.77 -9.07 5.78
C TRP A 151 -6.44 -9.79 5.58
N PRO A 152 -6.46 -11.03 5.02
CA PRO A 152 -5.29 -11.91 5.01
C PRO A 152 -4.32 -11.62 3.87
N ALA A 153 -4.09 -10.34 3.53
CA ALA A 153 -3.17 -9.94 2.47
C ALA A 153 -2.74 -8.48 2.61
N GLY A 154 -1.56 -8.14 2.12
CA GLY A 154 -1.07 -6.77 1.98
C GLY A 154 -1.15 -5.98 3.28
N THR A 155 -1.86 -4.85 3.26
CA THR A 155 -2.01 -3.94 4.41
C THR A 155 -2.76 -4.54 5.61
N GLY A 156 -3.47 -5.67 5.43
CA GLY A 156 -4.15 -6.34 6.54
C GLY A 156 -3.18 -6.93 7.57
N HIS A 157 -1.99 -7.36 7.15
CA HIS A 157 -0.93 -7.81 8.06
C HIS A 157 -0.40 -6.65 8.91
N ALA A 158 -0.20 -5.48 8.30
CA ALA A 158 0.20 -4.27 9.01
C ALA A 158 -0.83 -3.85 10.07
N MET A 159 -2.11 -3.90 9.74
CA MET A 159 -3.20 -3.66 10.71
C MET A 159 -3.14 -4.67 11.86
N ALA A 160 -2.93 -5.94 11.57
CA ALA A 160 -2.82 -6.98 12.60
C ALA A 160 -1.64 -6.74 13.55
N ASP A 161 -0.48 -6.36 13.02
CA ASP A 161 0.71 -6.08 13.83
C ASP A 161 0.52 -4.83 14.69
N TRP A 162 -0.12 -3.79 14.13
CA TRP A 162 -0.47 -2.60 14.89
C TRP A 162 -1.44 -2.94 16.04
N LEU A 163 -2.48 -3.75 15.79
CA LEU A 163 -3.43 -4.19 16.83
C LEU A 163 -2.71 -4.96 17.95
N ARG A 164 -1.82 -5.91 17.60
CA ARG A 164 -1.01 -6.65 18.60
C ARG A 164 -0.15 -5.72 19.43
N SER A 165 0.48 -4.71 18.82
CA SER A 165 1.31 -3.75 19.56
C SER A 165 0.51 -2.92 20.58
N ARG A 166 -0.82 -2.87 20.41
CA ARG A 166 -1.77 -2.19 21.32
C ARG A 166 -2.48 -3.16 22.28
N GLY A 167 -2.10 -4.44 22.29
CA GLY A 167 -2.68 -5.46 23.17
C GLY A 167 -4.00 -6.06 22.69
N TYR A 168 -4.37 -5.84 21.44
CA TYR A 168 -5.56 -6.44 20.83
C TYR A 168 -5.21 -7.73 20.11
N GLU A 169 -6.11 -8.73 20.18
CA GLU A 169 -6.02 -9.94 19.36
C GLU A 169 -6.65 -9.68 17.97
N PRO A 170 -5.89 -9.74 16.86
CA PRO A 170 -6.42 -9.48 15.53
C PRO A 170 -7.41 -10.55 15.10
N LYS A 171 -8.55 -10.11 14.56
CA LYS A 171 -9.57 -11.00 13.96
C LYS A 171 -9.49 -10.82 12.45
N PHE A 172 -9.28 -11.92 11.73
CA PHE A 172 -9.21 -11.89 10.27
C PHE A 172 -10.59 -12.12 9.63
N LEU A 173 -10.81 -11.45 8.51
CA LEU A 173 -11.92 -11.78 7.61
C LEU A 173 -11.63 -13.13 6.97
N GLU A 174 -12.69 -13.93 6.81
CA GLU A 174 -12.57 -15.16 6.02
C GLU A 174 -12.22 -14.80 4.57
N PRO A 175 -11.26 -15.52 3.94
CA PRO A 175 -10.99 -15.32 2.53
C PRO A 175 -12.28 -15.58 1.74
N PRO A 176 -12.55 -14.79 0.67
CA PRO A 176 -13.69 -15.08 -0.19
C PRO A 176 -13.57 -16.50 -0.70
N ALA A 177 -14.68 -17.25 -0.69
CA ALA A 177 -14.75 -18.60 -1.23
C ALA A 177 -14.17 -18.55 -2.67
N GLN A 178 -13.17 -19.39 -2.93
CA GLN A 178 -12.64 -19.51 -4.29
C GLN A 178 -13.77 -20.03 -5.20
N PRO A 179 -14.01 -19.39 -6.36
CA PRO A 179 -15.00 -19.83 -7.32
C PRO A 179 -14.64 -21.19 -7.92
#